data_a126678f0e8a753865b9ea483b680e5a
#
_entry.id   a126678f0e8a753865b9ea483b680e5a
#
_cell.length_a   1.000
_cell.length_b   1.000
_cell.length_c   1.000
_cell.angle_alpha   90.00
_cell.angle_beta   90.00
_cell.angle_gamma   90.00
#
_symmetry.space_group_name_H-M   'P 1'
#
loop_
_entity.id
_entity.type
_entity.pdbx_description
1 polymer ?
#
loop_
_entity_poly.entity_id
_entity_poly.type
_entity_poly.pdbx_seq_one_letter_code
_entity_poly.pdbx_strand_id
1 'polypeptide(L)'
;SAVMCTWPNRSLVAVSVASIAISTGVSAWRGYQFFEGNFTQWLSPAPNSPRNLLIRTFFDYTHPVFPWIAFICAGIILGRNIHRLAQLRTRIMVWSGIALFITFVIRTFVMPSSLTSQSNYVMQRVLSTNNVDHSVLHVTSTLSVALLAFCCVSLITDFQGSNRVVEFIARTGQMTLSIYLAHVLVFNFVVHWMHWVRPTGLDTALVLSLAFYVIAVPVSSMWQRRFGIGPFERVYRAFGG
;
A
#
# COMPACT_ATOMS: atom_id res chain seq x y z
N SER A 1 13.26 9.11 -0.45
CA SER A 1 13.16 8.43 0.87
C SER A 1 14.40 8.62 1.73
N ALA A 2 15.62 8.66 1.16
CA ALA A 2 16.87 8.84 1.94
C ALA A 2 16.86 10.10 2.80
N VAL A 3 16.40 11.23 2.27
CA VAL A 3 16.28 12.50 3.01
C VAL A 3 15.30 12.38 4.20
N MET A 4 14.20 11.67 4.04
CA MET A 4 13.21 11.47 5.11
C MET A 4 13.75 10.61 6.25
N CYS A 5 14.73 9.75 6.00
CA CYS A 5 15.36 8.94 7.03
C CYS A 5 16.18 9.76 8.05
N THR A 6 16.50 11.01 7.76
CA THR A 6 17.19 11.91 8.72
C THR A 6 16.23 12.77 9.55
N TRP A 7 14.95 12.82 9.19
CA TRP A 7 13.96 13.67 9.84
C TRP A 7 13.57 13.14 11.24
N PRO A 8 13.29 14.00 12.21
CA PRO A 8 12.79 13.55 13.51
C PRO A 8 11.39 12.91 13.38
N ASN A 9 11.07 12.00 14.30
CA ASN A 9 9.78 11.29 14.26
C ASN A 9 8.57 12.24 14.26
N ARG A 10 8.67 13.38 14.93
CA ARG A 10 7.60 14.41 14.95
C ARG A 10 7.31 14.94 13.54
N SER A 11 8.35 15.21 12.75
CA SER A 11 8.19 15.67 11.36
C SER A 11 7.59 14.58 10.47
N LEU A 12 7.98 13.32 10.64
CA LEU A 12 7.40 12.20 9.92
C LEU A 12 5.91 12.03 10.24
N VAL A 13 5.52 12.16 11.50
CA VAL A 13 4.10 12.14 11.90
C VAL A 13 3.35 13.34 11.31
N ALA A 14 3.92 14.54 11.38
CA ALA A 14 3.30 15.73 10.80
C ALA A 14 3.07 15.60 9.28
N VAL A 15 4.06 15.08 8.55
CA VAL A 15 3.96 14.82 7.11
C VAL A 15 2.90 13.74 6.81
N SER A 16 2.82 12.69 7.65
CA SER A 16 1.79 11.66 7.51
C SER A 16 0.40 12.25 7.66
N VAL A 17 0.17 13.02 8.72
CA VAL A 17 -1.12 13.68 8.99
C VAL A 17 -1.47 14.66 7.87
N ALA A 18 -0.53 15.50 7.45
CA ALA A 18 -0.74 16.43 6.33
C ALA A 18 -1.07 15.70 5.02
N SER A 19 -0.36 14.61 4.72
CA SER A 19 -0.61 13.78 3.53
C SER A 19 -2.03 13.19 3.53
N ILE A 20 -2.47 12.65 4.67
CA ILE A 20 -3.83 12.11 4.83
C ILE A 20 -4.87 13.22 4.70
N ALA A 21 -4.64 14.38 5.33
CA ALA A 21 -5.55 15.52 5.26
C ALA A 21 -5.69 16.05 3.83
N ILE A 22 -4.59 16.19 3.10
CA ILE A 22 -4.59 16.60 1.68
C ILE A 22 -5.37 15.60 0.84
N SER A 23 -5.09 14.31 0.97
CA SER A 23 -5.77 13.26 0.21
C SER A 23 -7.27 13.22 0.51
N THR A 24 -7.65 13.31 1.78
CA THR A 24 -9.06 13.35 2.20
C THR A 24 -9.77 14.62 1.70
N GLY A 25 -9.10 15.76 1.76
CA GLY A 25 -9.62 17.03 1.22
C GLY A 25 -9.84 16.96 -0.29
N VAL A 26 -8.92 16.37 -1.04
CA VAL A 26 -9.09 16.15 -2.48
C VAL A 26 -10.26 15.19 -2.76
N SER A 27 -10.40 14.12 -1.98
CA SER A 27 -11.54 13.20 -2.11
C SER A 27 -12.87 13.87 -1.84
N ALA A 28 -12.94 14.73 -0.81
CA ALA A 28 -14.13 15.54 -0.50
C ALA A 28 -14.47 16.52 -1.64
N TRP A 29 -13.46 17.24 -2.13
CA TRP A 29 -13.63 18.18 -3.23
C TRP A 29 -14.06 17.48 -4.53
N ARG A 30 -13.49 16.31 -4.85
CA ARG A 30 -13.95 15.50 -5.98
C ARG A 30 -15.40 15.04 -5.82
N GLY A 31 -15.79 14.64 -4.60
CA GLY A 31 -17.19 14.30 -4.29
C GLY A 31 -18.14 15.47 -4.55
N TYR A 32 -17.74 16.67 -4.15
CA TYR A 32 -18.50 17.90 -4.40
C TYR A 32 -18.65 18.16 -5.91
N GLN A 33 -17.55 18.15 -6.67
CA GLN A 33 -17.55 18.39 -8.10
C GLN A 33 -18.36 17.34 -8.88
N PHE A 34 -18.28 16.08 -8.46
CA PHE A 34 -19.05 15.00 -9.09
C PHE A 34 -20.56 15.21 -8.92
N PHE A 35 -20.99 15.61 -7.73
CA PHE A 35 -22.41 15.86 -7.45
C PHE A 35 -22.96 17.01 -8.32
N GLU A 36 -22.15 18.02 -8.60
CA GLU A 36 -22.51 19.13 -9.49
C GLU A 36 -22.41 18.80 -10.99
N GLY A 37 -22.04 17.57 -11.34
CA GLY A 37 -21.83 17.18 -12.75
C GLY A 37 -20.53 17.70 -13.38
N ASN A 38 -19.66 18.33 -12.61
CA ASN A 38 -18.41 18.96 -13.08
C ASN A 38 -17.19 18.01 -13.02
N PHE A 39 -17.40 16.73 -12.82
CA PHE A 39 -16.33 15.76 -12.63
C PHE A 39 -15.33 15.70 -13.80
N THR A 40 -15.79 15.92 -15.02
CA THR A 40 -14.95 15.90 -16.22
C THR A 40 -13.92 17.04 -16.27
N GLN A 41 -14.09 18.09 -15.47
CA GLN A 41 -13.16 19.22 -15.43
C GLN A 41 -11.88 18.93 -14.62
N TRP A 42 -11.88 17.87 -13.80
CA TRP A 42 -10.68 17.47 -13.02
C TRP A 42 -9.52 17.06 -13.93
N LEU A 43 -9.80 16.23 -14.92
CA LEU A 43 -8.82 15.82 -15.91
C LEU A 43 -9.06 16.57 -17.24
N SER A 44 -7.98 17.01 -17.88
CA SER A 44 -8.06 17.54 -19.24
C SER A 44 -8.56 16.47 -20.21
N PRO A 45 -9.34 16.81 -21.25
CA PRO A 45 -9.69 15.90 -22.33
C PRO A 45 -8.49 15.24 -23.01
N ALA A 46 -7.33 15.92 -23.04
CA ALA A 46 -6.09 15.36 -23.58
C ALA A 46 -5.48 14.35 -22.58
N PRO A 47 -5.48 13.03 -22.84
CA PRO A 47 -5.04 12.02 -21.89
C PRO A 47 -3.56 12.14 -21.52
N ASN A 48 -2.72 12.66 -22.42
CA ASN A 48 -1.27 12.79 -22.26
C ASN A 48 -0.81 14.20 -21.84
N SER A 49 -1.71 15.04 -21.35
CA SER A 49 -1.31 16.38 -20.90
C SER A 49 -0.42 16.31 -19.65
N PRO A 50 0.60 17.20 -19.51
CA PRO A 50 1.43 17.27 -18.31
C PRO A 50 0.62 17.49 -17.02
N ARG A 51 -0.48 18.25 -17.11
CA ARG A 51 -1.42 18.46 -16.02
C ARG A 51 -2.01 17.14 -15.54
N ASN A 52 -2.50 16.29 -16.46
CA ASN A 52 -3.06 15.00 -16.10
C ASN A 52 -2.03 14.07 -15.47
N LEU A 53 -0.79 14.11 -15.96
CA LEU A 53 0.31 13.34 -15.39
C LEU A 53 0.56 13.75 -13.93
N LEU A 54 0.63 15.04 -13.63
CA LEU A 54 0.82 15.55 -12.27
C LEU A 54 -0.36 15.15 -11.37
N ILE A 55 -1.60 15.37 -11.82
CA ILE A 55 -2.79 15.02 -11.05
C ILE A 55 -2.80 13.52 -10.73
N ARG A 56 -2.56 12.68 -11.71
CA ARG A 56 -2.50 11.23 -11.52
C ARG A 56 -1.38 10.81 -10.58
N THR A 57 -0.20 11.38 -10.72
CA THR A 57 0.95 11.05 -9.87
C THR A 57 0.71 11.42 -8.41
N PHE A 58 0.12 12.60 -8.15
CA PHE A 58 0.00 13.10 -6.79
C PHE A 58 -1.32 12.75 -6.11
N PHE A 59 -2.44 12.66 -6.84
CA PHE A 59 -3.78 12.63 -6.23
C PHE A 59 -4.73 11.57 -6.78
N ASP A 60 -4.66 11.18 -8.04
CA ASP A 60 -5.74 10.47 -8.72
C ASP A 60 -5.29 9.27 -9.54
N TYR A 61 -4.64 8.33 -8.93
CA TYR A 61 -4.31 7.05 -9.56
C TYR A 61 -4.36 5.93 -8.53
N THR A 62 -4.06 4.71 -8.95
CA THR A 62 -4.07 3.54 -8.05
C THR A 62 -3.11 3.72 -6.87
N HIS A 63 -2.00 4.44 -7.07
CA HIS A 63 -0.95 4.64 -6.07
C HIS A 63 -0.42 6.09 -6.12
N PRO A 64 -1.25 7.10 -5.82
CA PRO A 64 -0.80 8.48 -5.83
C PRO A 64 0.17 8.75 -4.68
N VAL A 65 1.00 9.77 -4.83
CA VAL A 65 1.95 10.18 -3.79
C VAL A 65 1.22 10.45 -2.46
N PHE A 66 0.09 11.13 -2.52
CA PHE A 66 -0.81 11.31 -1.39
C PHE A 66 -1.96 10.28 -1.47
N PRO A 67 -2.19 9.43 -0.47
CA PRO A 67 -1.63 9.40 0.90
C PRO A 67 -0.44 8.45 1.10
N TRP A 68 0.16 7.87 0.06
CA TRP A 68 1.17 6.81 0.21
C TRP A 68 2.42 7.24 1.00
N ILE A 69 2.74 8.54 1.02
CA ILE A 69 3.79 9.08 1.90
C ILE A 69 3.55 8.71 3.37
N ALA A 70 2.30 8.64 3.84
CA ALA A 70 2.00 8.27 5.21
C ALA A 70 2.48 6.85 5.57
N PHE A 71 2.33 5.90 4.63
CA PHE A 71 2.83 4.53 4.80
C PHE A 71 4.37 4.49 4.85
N ILE A 72 5.03 5.30 4.01
CA ILE A 72 6.51 5.42 4.03
C ILE A 72 6.97 5.97 5.38
N CYS A 73 6.35 7.03 5.88
CA CYS A 73 6.66 7.61 7.19
C CYS A 73 6.45 6.61 8.33
N ALA A 74 5.34 5.88 8.32
CA ALA A 74 5.04 4.83 9.30
C ALA A 74 6.10 3.71 9.24
N GLY A 75 6.49 3.28 8.05
CA GLY A 75 7.55 2.30 7.84
C GLY A 75 8.91 2.77 8.37
N ILE A 76 9.29 4.03 8.17
CA ILE A 76 10.52 4.61 8.71
C ILE A 76 10.48 4.62 10.26
N ILE A 77 9.36 5.05 10.85
CA ILE A 77 9.21 5.07 12.32
C ILE A 77 9.28 3.65 12.88
N LEU A 78 8.62 2.69 12.24
CA LEU A 78 8.65 1.28 12.64
C LEU A 78 10.08 0.72 12.52
N GLY A 79 10.77 0.96 11.41
CA GLY A 79 12.13 0.50 11.17
C GLY A 79 13.13 1.04 12.20
N ARG A 80 13.00 2.29 12.62
CA ARG A 80 13.84 2.87 13.69
C ARG A 80 13.64 2.21 15.05
N ASN A 81 12.46 1.66 15.29
CA ASN A 81 12.08 1.01 16.54
C ASN A 81 12.09 -0.51 16.47
N ILE A 82 12.64 -1.09 15.39
CA ILE A 82 12.60 -2.53 15.14
C ILE A 82 13.23 -3.34 16.28
N HIS A 83 14.31 -2.84 16.88
CA HIS A 83 15.00 -3.47 18.01
C HIS A 83 14.15 -3.48 19.31
N ARG A 84 13.12 -2.62 19.40
CA ARG A 84 12.15 -2.57 20.51
C ARG A 84 10.82 -3.22 20.15
N LEU A 85 10.72 -3.85 18.97
CA LEU A 85 9.45 -4.35 18.46
C LEU A 85 8.80 -5.34 19.43
N ALA A 86 9.56 -6.23 20.04
CA ALA A 86 9.03 -7.20 21.01
C ALA A 86 8.29 -6.52 22.19
N GLN A 87 8.77 -5.36 22.64
CA GLN A 87 8.16 -4.58 23.72
C GLN A 87 6.95 -3.75 23.25
N LEU A 88 7.00 -3.25 22.02
CA LEU A 88 5.98 -2.36 21.45
C LEU A 88 4.84 -3.12 20.76
N ARG A 89 5.07 -4.36 20.38
CA ARG A 89 4.18 -5.20 19.58
C ARG A 89 2.75 -5.26 20.12
N THR A 90 2.58 -5.55 21.41
CA THR A 90 1.25 -5.61 22.04
C THR A 90 0.53 -4.25 21.93
N ARG A 91 1.24 -3.16 22.17
CA ARG A 91 0.66 -1.81 22.02
C ARG A 91 0.25 -1.52 20.58
N ILE A 92 1.11 -1.84 19.61
CA ILE A 92 0.81 -1.67 18.18
C ILE A 92 -0.42 -2.49 17.81
N MET A 93 -0.51 -3.75 18.21
CA MET A 93 -1.66 -4.62 17.94
C MET A 93 -2.95 -4.07 18.52
N VAL A 94 -2.92 -3.63 19.79
CA VAL A 94 -4.11 -3.07 20.47
C VAL A 94 -4.57 -1.79 19.75
N TRP A 95 -3.68 -0.84 19.50
CA TRP A 95 -4.06 0.41 18.82
C TRP A 95 -4.53 0.18 17.37
N SER A 96 -3.89 -0.73 16.64
CA SER A 96 -4.35 -1.11 15.30
C SER A 96 -5.71 -1.79 15.34
N GLY A 97 -5.95 -2.66 16.32
CA GLY A 97 -7.26 -3.28 16.52
C GLY A 97 -8.36 -2.27 16.85
N ILE A 98 -8.07 -1.32 17.73
CA ILE A 98 -8.99 -0.22 18.08
C ILE A 98 -9.29 0.63 16.84
N ALA A 99 -8.26 1.00 16.06
CA ALA A 99 -8.43 1.78 14.85
C ALA A 99 -9.28 1.05 13.79
N LEU A 100 -9.10 -0.24 13.61
CA LEU A 100 -9.96 -1.07 12.75
C LEU A 100 -11.39 -1.14 13.25
N PHE A 101 -11.57 -1.32 14.56
CA PHE A 101 -12.90 -1.35 15.16
C PHE A 101 -13.64 0.00 14.97
N ILE A 102 -12.95 1.11 15.22
CA ILE A 102 -13.51 2.46 14.98
C ILE A 102 -13.87 2.63 13.50
N THR A 103 -12.99 2.21 12.58
CA THR A 103 -13.27 2.28 11.13
C THR A 103 -14.50 1.46 10.77
N PHE A 104 -14.64 0.25 11.33
CA PHE A 104 -15.81 -0.60 11.14
C PHE A 104 -17.10 0.06 11.64
N VAL A 105 -17.08 0.63 12.85
CA VAL A 105 -18.23 1.33 13.45
C VAL A 105 -18.63 2.53 12.59
N ILE A 106 -17.68 3.38 12.18
CA ILE A 106 -17.97 4.54 11.34
C ILE A 106 -18.57 4.09 10.01
N ARG A 107 -18.01 3.08 9.37
CA ARG A 107 -18.53 2.55 8.12
C ARG A 107 -19.95 2.01 8.24
N THR A 108 -20.26 1.32 9.35
CA THR A 108 -21.54 0.63 9.51
C THR A 108 -22.66 1.59 9.97
N PHE A 109 -22.35 2.54 10.86
CA PHE A 109 -23.35 3.34 11.53
C PHE A 109 -23.40 4.82 11.12
N VAL A 110 -22.29 5.33 10.56
CA VAL A 110 -22.18 6.76 10.21
C VAL A 110 -22.26 6.98 8.70
N MET A 111 -21.89 5.98 7.90
CA MET A 111 -21.89 6.11 6.45
C MET A 111 -23.33 6.24 5.93
N PRO A 112 -23.63 7.29 5.13
CA PRO A 112 -24.97 7.48 4.62
C PRO A 112 -25.39 6.37 3.66
N SER A 113 -26.62 5.87 3.84
CA SER A 113 -27.22 4.84 2.99
C SER A 113 -27.81 5.40 1.70
N SER A 114 -28.12 6.71 1.67
CA SER A 114 -28.68 7.40 0.51
C SER A 114 -27.76 8.50 -0.01
N LEU A 115 -27.63 8.62 -1.33
CA LEU A 115 -26.78 9.60 -2.02
C LEU A 115 -27.60 10.75 -2.63
N THR A 116 -28.74 11.04 -2.04
CA THR A 116 -29.67 12.04 -2.56
C THR A 116 -29.24 13.48 -2.28
N SER A 117 -28.37 13.71 -1.30
CA SER A 117 -27.83 15.03 -0.98
C SER A 117 -26.34 15.14 -1.25
N GLN A 118 -25.90 16.33 -1.60
CA GLN A 118 -24.48 16.63 -1.82
C GLN A 118 -23.61 16.30 -0.58
N SER A 119 -24.11 16.64 0.61
CA SER A 119 -23.43 16.34 1.86
C SER A 119 -23.24 14.83 2.08
N ASN A 120 -24.25 14.02 1.78
CA ASN A 120 -24.17 12.57 1.88
C ASN A 120 -23.16 11.99 0.89
N TYR A 121 -23.11 12.51 -0.32
CA TYR A 121 -22.17 12.06 -1.33
C TYR A 121 -20.72 12.39 -0.94
N VAL A 122 -20.47 13.62 -0.47
CA VAL A 122 -19.14 14.03 0.04
C VAL A 122 -18.75 13.18 1.25
N MET A 123 -19.68 12.99 2.20
CA MET A 123 -19.43 12.18 3.38
C MET A 123 -19.10 10.73 3.03
N GLN A 124 -19.80 10.15 2.07
CA GLN A 124 -19.48 8.80 1.58
C GLN A 124 -18.04 8.72 1.04
N ARG A 125 -17.60 9.73 0.27
CA ARG A 125 -16.22 9.77 -0.25
C ARG A 125 -15.19 9.91 0.86
N VAL A 126 -15.43 10.77 1.83
CA VAL A 126 -14.50 11.01 2.97
C VAL A 126 -14.43 9.80 3.89
N LEU A 127 -15.54 9.08 4.10
CA LEU A 127 -15.63 7.91 4.98
C LEU A 127 -15.52 6.58 4.22
N SER A 128 -15.19 6.61 2.92
CA SER A 128 -14.99 5.40 2.13
C SER A 128 -13.75 4.61 2.59
N THR A 129 -13.85 3.29 2.58
CA THR A 129 -12.70 2.39 2.73
C THR A 129 -12.19 1.90 1.38
N ASN A 130 -12.73 2.42 0.28
CA ASN A 130 -12.31 2.04 -1.06
C ASN A 130 -10.92 2.64 -1.38
N ASN A 131 -10.08 1.86 -2.03
CA ASN A 131 -8.73 2.28 -2.45
C ASN A 131 -8.72 3.42 -3.47
N VAL A 132 -9.83 3.63 -4.20
CA VAL A 132 -9.96 4.72 -5.19
C VAL A 132 -10.16 6.07 -4.52
N ASP A 133 -10.79 6.10 -3.35
CA ASP A 133 -11.13 7.35 -2.67
C ASP A 133 -9.98 7.92 -1.83
N HIS A 134 -8.99 7.09 -1.47
CA HIS A 134 -7.80 7.49 -0.69
C HIS A 134 -8.11 8.29 0.58
N SER A 135 -9.24 7.99 1.21
CA SER A 135 -9.76 8.71 2.37
C SER A 135 -9.00 8.38 3.65
N VAL A 136 -9.27 9.14 4.72
CA VAL A 136 -8.71 8.88 6.05
C VAL A 136 -9.03 7.48 6.55
N LEU A 137 -10.25 6.97 6.33
CA LEU A 137 -10.62 5.62 6.76
C LEU A 137 -9.90 4.53 5.97
N HIS A 138 -9.72 4.73 4.66
CA HIS A 138 -8.93 3.81 3.84
C HIS A 138 -7.49 3.71 4.36
N VAL A 139 -6.83 4.85 4.57
CA VAL A 139 -5.44 4.86 5.04
C VAL A 139 -5.33 4.24 6.44
N THR A 140 -6.23 4.62 7.36
CA THR A 140 -6.23 4.12 8.73
C THR A 140 -6.45 2.61 8.77
N SER A 141 -7.43 2.09 8.03
CA SER A 141 -7.71 0.66 7.99
C SER A 141 -6.56 -0.12 7.36
N THR A 142 -6.04 0.32 6.22
CA THR A 142 -4.96 -0.35 5.51
C THR A 142 -3.66 -0.36 6.33
N LEU A 143 -3.30 0.78 6.94
CA LEU A 143 -2.13 0.86 7.81
C LEU A 143 -2.27 -0.04 9.04
N SER A 144 -3.47 -0.07 9.64
CA SER A 144 -3.74 -0.92 10.82
C SER A 144 -3.64 -2.40 10.46
N VAL A 145 -4.20 -2.83 9.33
CA VAL A 145 -4.06 -4.23 8.84
C VAL A 145 -2.60 -4.57 8.59
N ALA A 146 -1.85 -3.68 7.94
CA ALA A 146 -0.43 -3.90 7.67
C ALA A 146 0.39 -4.03 8.95
N LEU A 147 0.15 -3.18 9.95
CA LEU A 147 0.83 -3.25 11.25
C LEU A 147 0.45 -4.52 12.03
N LEU A 148 -0.83 -4.93 12.02
CA LEU A 148 -1.26 -6.18 12.62
C LEU A 148 -0.59 -7.37 11.96
N ALA A 149 -0.62 -7.45 10.63
CA ALA A 149 0.03 -8.53 9.88
C ALA A 149 1.53 -8.60 10.18
N PHE A 150 2.22 -7.45 10.22
CA PHE A 150 3.63 -7.37 10.57
C PHE A 150 3.90 -7.88 12.01
N CYS A 151 3.10 -7.46 12.97
CA CYS A 151 3.21 -7.92 14.35
C CYS A 151 2.90 -9.41 14.50
N CYS A 152 1.90 -9.94 13.78
CA CYS A 152 1.59 -11.37 13.77
C CYS A 152 2.75 -12.20 13.19
N VAL A 153 3.32 -11.78 12.06
CA VAL A 153 4.49 -12.45 11.48
C VAL A 153 5.66 -12.42 12.45
N SER A 154 5.93 -11.27 13.09
CA SER A 154 6.97 -11.16 14.12
C SER A 154 6.74 -12.11 15.30
N LEU A 155 5.49 -12.27 15.76
CA LEU A 155 5.13 -13.24 16.80
C LEU A 155 5.43 -14.66 16.37
N ILE A 156 4.97 -15.05 15.18
CA ILE A 156 5.18 -16.39 14.64
C ILE A 156 6.66 -16.72 14.53
N THR A 157 7.47 -15.76 14.05
CA THR A 157 8.92 -15.97 13.92
C THR A 157 9.62 -16.11 15.27
N ASP A 158 9.17 -15.36 16.29
CA ASP A 158 9.72 -15.49 17.65
C ASP A 158 9.39 -16.87 18.27
N PHE A 159 8.15 -17.36 18.05
CA PHE A 159 7.74 -18.68 18.54
C PHE A 159 8.43 -19.85 17.83
N GLN A 160 8.65 -19.74 16.52
CA GLN A 160 9.23 -20.83 15.74
C GLN A 160 10.77 -20.87 15.81
N GLY A 161 11.38 -19.78 16.26
CA GLY A 161 12.85 -19.66 16.28
C GLY A 161 13.46 -19.73 14.87
N SER A 162 14.76 -20.04 14.81
CA SER A 162 15.47 -20.22 13.53
C SER A 162 15.19 -21.61 12.97
N ASN A 163 14.21 -21.66 12.07
CA ASN A 163 13.82 -22.89 11.38
C ASN A 163 14.05 -22.70 9.86
N ARG A 164 14.24 -23.79 9.12
CA ARG A 164 14.51 -23.76 7.67
C ARG A 164 13.44 -23.03 6.87
N VAL A 165 12.18 -23.10 7.30
CA VAL A 165 11.05 -22.42 6.64
C VAL A 165 11.15 -20.92 6.85
N VAL A 166 11.39 -20.48 8.08
CA VAL A 166 11.56 -19.05 8.41
C VAL A 166 12.75 -18.47 7.63
N GLU A 167 13.87 -19.19 7.61
CA GLU A 167 15.04 -18.76 6.85
C GLU A 167 14.78 -18.69 5.33
N PHE A 168 14.07 -19.67 4.78
CA PHE A 168 13.67 -19.69 3.38
C PHE A 168 12.79 -18.48 3.01
N ILE A 169 11.77 -18.17 3.82
CA ILE A 169 10.89 -17.01 3.63
C ILE A 169 11.66 -15.70 3.80
N ALA A 170 12.53 -15.60 4.81
CA ALA A 170 13.35 -14.43 5.06
C ALA A 170 14.28 -14.11 3.88
N ARG A 171 14.89 -15.13 3.28
CA ARG A 171 15.71 -15.00 2.06
C ARG A 171 14.89 -14.47 0.89
N THR A 172 13.68 -14.98 0.70
CA THR A 172 12.76 -14.50 -0.34
C THR A 172 12.39 -13.03 -0.10
N GLY A 173 12.10 -12.64 1.15
CA GLY A 173 11.81 -11.27 1.53
C GLY A 173 12.93 -10.26 1.23
N GLN A 174 14.19 -10.69 1.23
CA GLN A 174 15.33 -9.83 0.85
C GLN A 174 15.41 -9.56 -0.66
N MET A 175 14.60 -10.23 -1.47
CA MET A 175 14.52 -10.06 -2.92
C MET A 175 13.16 -9.47 -3.39
N THR A 176 12.49 -8.76 -2.50
CA THR A 176 11.12 -8.26 -2.74
C THR A 176 11.03 -7.34 -3.96
N LEU A 177 12.01 -6.45 -4.16
CA LEU A 177 12.03 -5.54 -5.31
C LEU A 177 12.20 -6.32 -6.63
N SER A 178 13.08 -7.30 -6.65
CA SER A 178 13.29 -8.16 -7.82
C SER A 178 12.03 -8.97 -8.13
N ILE A 179 11.38 -9.55 -7.13
CA ILE A 179 10.12 -10.29 -7.30
C ILE A 179 9.01 -9.34 -7.77
N TYR A 180 8.94 -8.14 -7.19
CA TYR A 180 7.94 -7.13 -7.57
C TYR A 180 8.08 -6.71 -9.04
N LEU A 181 9.28 -6.47 -9.54
CA LEU A 181 9.49 -6.14 -10.95
C LEU A 181 9.26 -7.36 -11.86
N ALA A 182 9.69 -8.53 -11.41
CA ALA A 182 9.49 -9.77 -12.17
C ALA A 182 8.01 -10.11 -12.37
N HIS A 183 7.14 -9.91 -11.34
CA HIS A 183 5.71 -10.21 -11.51
C HIS A 183 5.06 -9.33 -12.58
N VAL A 184 5.41 -8.03 -12.63
CA VAL A 184 4.88 -7.11 -13.65
C VAL A 184 5.29 -7.57 -15.04
N LEU A 185 6.57 -7.95 -15.23
CA LEU A 185 7.07 -8.44 -16.52
C LEU A 185 6.41 -9.75 -16.93
N VAL A 186 6.32 -10.72 -16.00
CA VAL A 186 5.72 -12.03 -16.26
C VAL A 186 4.23 -11.90 -16.58
N PHE A 187 3.48 -11.08 -15.83
CA PHE A 187 2.05 -10.89 -16.09
C PHE A 187 1.79 -10.18 -17.41
N ASN A 188 2.56 -9.14 -17.74
CA ASN A 188 2.47 -8.51 -19.06
C ASN A 188 2.79 -9.49 -20.19
N PHE A 189 3.84 -10.30 -20.01
CA PHE A 189 4.25 -11.29 -20.99
C PHE A 189 3.14 -12.34 -21.22
N VAL A 190 2.61 -12.94 -20.15
CA VAL A 190 1.62 -14.02 -20.21
C VAL A 190 0.26 -13.54 -20.70
N VAL A 191 -0.18 -12.36 -20.23
CA VAL A 191 -1.54 -11.84 -20.51
C VAL A 191 -1.57 -11.03 -21.81
N HIS A 192 -0.62 -10.10 -22.00
CA HIS A 192 -0.70 -9.14 -23.11
C HIS A 192 0.10 -9.56 -24.36
N TRP A 193 1.23 -10.25 -24.20
CA TRP A 193 2.07 -10.64 -25.35
C TRP A 193 1.72 -12.04 -25.86
N MET A 194 1.63 -13.01 -24.95
CA MET A 194 1.33 -14.39 -25.34
C MET A 194 -0.18 -14.67 -25.46
N HIS A 195 -1.03 -13.86 -24.83
CA HIS A 195 -2.47 -14.07 -24.74
C HIS A 195 -2.86 -15.46 -24.20
N TRP A 196 -1.98 -16.08 -23.39
CA TRP A 196 -2.23 -17.42 -22.83
C TRP A 196 -3.35 -17.41 -21.78
N VAL A 197 -3.49 -16.30 -21.07
CA VAL A 197 -4.52 -16.12 -20.05
C VAL A 197 -5.38 -14.91 -20.39
N ARG A 198 -6.69 -15.10 -20.44
CA ARG A 198 -7.64 -13.99 -20.57
C ARG A 198 -7.96 -13.46 -19.18
N PRO A 199 -7.89 -12.16 -18.93
CA PRO A 199 -8.27 -11.58 -17.65
C PRO A 199 -9.79 -11.61 -17.50
N THR A 200 -10.32 -12.68 -16.91
CA THR A 200 -11.78 -12.91 -16.78
C THR A 200 -12.32 -12.50 -15.41
N GLY A 201 -11.49 -12.41 -14.39
CA GLY A 201 -11.95 -12.02 -13.05
C GLY A 201 -10.91 -12.22 -11.96
N LEU A 202 -11.39 -12.15 -10.72
CA LEU A 202 -10.56 -12.27 -9.51
C LEU A 202 -9.98 -13.68 -9.33
N ASP A 203 -10.71 -14.70 -9.75
CA ASP A 203 -10.31 -16.10 -9.76
C ASP A 203 -9.06 -16.32 -10.62
N THR A 204 -9.07 -15.81 -11.86
CA THR A 204 -7.93 -15.88 -12.76
C THR A 204 -6.71 -15.15 -12.21
N ALA A 205 -6.92 -13.94 -11.61
CA ALA A 205 -5.87 -13.18 -10.98
C ALA A 205 -5.27 -13.93 -9.78
N LEU A 206 -6.10 -14.59 -8.98
CA LEU A 206 -5.66 -15.38 -7.82
C LEU A 206 -4.82 -16.58 -8.26
N VAL A 207 -5.31 -17.36 -9.22
CA VAL A 207 -4.58 -18.54 -9.74
C VAL A 207 -3.22 -18.13 -10.33
N LEU A 208 -3.20 -17.07 -11.15
CA LEU A 208 -1.97 -16.58 -11.77
C LEU A 208 -0.97 -16.08 -10.73
N SER A 209 -1.46 -15.38 -9.70
CA SER A 209 -0.63 -14.92 -8.58
C SER A 209 -0.05 -16.08 -7.78
N LEU A 210 -0.86 -17.08 -7.44
CA LEU A 210 -0.40 -18.27 -6.72
C LEU A 210 0.65 -19.03 -7.54
N ALA A 211 0.38 -19.27 -8.82
CA ALA A 211 1.32 -19.93 -9.74
C ALA A 211 2.66 -19.17 -9.81
N PHE A 212 2.59 -17.84 -9.92
CA PHE A 212 3.79 -17.00 -9.90
C PHE A 212 4.59 -17.18 -8.62
N TYR A 213 3.97 -17.08 -7.44
CA TYR A 213 4.69 -17.18 -6.16
C TYR A 213 5.23 -18.58 -5.88
N VAL A 214 4.53 -19.63 -6.30
CA VAL A 214 5.04 -21.02 -6.21
C VAL A 214 6.38 -21.18 -6.95
N ILE A 215 6.57 -20.43 -8.03
CA ILE A 215 7.84 -20.46 -8.80
C ILE A 215 8.82 -19.41 -8.28
N ALA A 216 8.37 -18.20 -8.02
CA ALA A 216 9.23 -17.07 -7.65
C ALA A 216 9.96 -17.29 -6.31
N VAL A 217 9.29 -17.89 -5.33
CA VAL A 217 9.84 -18.12 -3.99
C VAL A 217 11.04 -19.10 -4.03
N PRO A 218 10.95 -20.29 -4.62
CA PRO A 218 12.12 -21.18 -4.77
C PRO A 218 13.25 -20.56 -5.60
N VAL A 219 12.90 -19.92 -6.73
CA VAL A 219 13.88 -19.29 -7.62
C VAL A 219 14.66 -18.19 -6.90
N SER A 220 13.97 -17.32 -6.14
CA SER A 220 14.63 -16.27 -5.35
C SER A 220 15.53 -16.85 -4.26
N SER A 221 15.10 -17.91 -3.57
CA SER A 221 15.92 -18.56 -2.56
C SER A 221 17.18 -19.21 -3.17
N MET A 222 17.07 -19.84 -4.35
CA MET A 222 18.21 -20.38 -5.09
C MET A 222 19.16 -19.27 -5.56
N TRP A 223 18.59 -18.19 -6.12
CA TRP A 223 19.38 -17.03 -6.54
C TRP A 223 20.20 -16.45 -5.39
N GLN A 224 19.54 -16.24 -4.24
CA GLN A 224 20.19 -15.65 -3.09
C GLN A 224 21.34 -16.52 -2.56
N ARG A 225 21.18 -17.85 -2.56
CA ARG A 225 22.26 -18.78 -2.17
C ARG A 225 23.49 -18.67 -3.07
N ARG A 226 23.29 -18.41 -4.38
CA ARG A 226 24.36 -18.40 -5.36
C ARG A 226 24.97 -17.02 -5.60
N PHE A 227 24.13 -15.97 -5.60
CA PHE A 227 24.51 -14.62 -6.01
C PHE A 227 24.33 -13.57 -4.90
N GLY A 228 23.78 -13.94 -3.76
CA GLY A 228 23.46 -13.03 -2.65
C GLY A 228 22.23 -12.16 -2.94
N ILE A 229 22.44 -10.86 -2.95
CA ILE A 229 21.38 -9.86 -3.12
C ILE A 229 20.73 -9.96 -4.52
N GLY A 230 19.44 -9.72 -4.60
CA GLY A 230 18.71 -9.71 -5.86
C GLY A 230 19.24 -8.67 -6.87
N PRO A 231 19.01 -8.89 -8.18
CA PRO A 231 19.57 -8.03 -9.21
C PRO A 231 19.08 -6.57 -9.09
N PHE A 232 17.81 -6.35 -8.84
CA PHE A 232 17.27 -4.98 -8.72
C PHE A 232 17.57 -4.35 -7.37
N GLU A 233 17.68 -5.12 -6.30
CA GLU A 233 18.18 -4.65 -5.01
C GLU A 233 19.62 -4.17 -5.10
N ARG A 234 20.44 -4.84 -5.91
CA ARG A 234 21.83 -4.45 -6.17
C ARG A 234 21.91 -3.12 -6.92
N VAL A 235 21.09 -2.96 -7.97
CA VAL A 235 20.99 -1.70 -8.70
C VAL A 235 20.51 -0.58 -7.77
N TYR A 236 19.45 -0.81 -6.99
CA TYR A 236 18.93 0.18 -6.06
C TYR A 236 19.99 0.65 -5.05
N ARG A 237 20.78 -0.28 -4.51
CA ARG A 237 21.87 0.07 -3.57
C ARG A 237 23.01 0.85 -4.24
N ALA A 238 23.29 0.61 -5.51
CA ALA A 238 24.31 1.34 -6.25
C ALA A 238 23.93 2.82 -6.49
N PHE A 239 22.62 3.14 -6.50
CA PHE A 239 22.13 4.51 -6.73
C PHE A 239 21.77 5.30 -5.47
N GLY A 240 21.85 4.76 -4.30
CA GLY A 240 21.52 5.54 -3.09
C GLY A 240 21.21 4.74 -1.83
N GLY A 241 21.67 3.52 -1.76
CA GLY A 241 21.61 2.71 -0.55
C GLY A 241 22.86 2.86 0.30
#